data_27ce24806fc1d19dd285ab05bdae8f5a
#
_entry.id   27ce24806fc1d19dd285ab05bdae8f5a
#
_cell.length_a   1.000
_cell.length_b   1.000
_cell.length_c   1.000
_cell.angle_alpha   90.00
_cell.angle_beta   90.00
_cell.angle_gamma   90.00
#
_symmetry.space_group_name_H-M   'P 1'
#
loop_
_entity.id
_entity.type
_entity.pdbx_description
1 polymer ?
#
loop_
_entity_poly.entity_id
_entity_poly.type
_entity_poly.pdbx_seq_one_letter_code
_entity_poly.pdbx_strand_id
1 'polypeptide(L)'
;MAKGEVLIIDDDPDLCAAMQAALQSEGFTVRCANQGSLGLKMMRERRPDVVFLDIIMRMPTEGVWVSEEIANDPELRSVPVVMLTSIVGSEFAGHFPTDRPLHAHKFLDKPVPLNQIIEIASHFACQPASSYN
;
A
#
# COMPACT_ATOMS: atom_id res chain seq x y z
N MET A 1 -20.37 10.54 4.12
CA MET A 1 -19.72 9.30 4.59
C MET A 1 -18.51 8.99 3.73
N ALA A 2 -17.48 8.45 4.34
CA ALA A 2 -16.28 8.11 3.60
C ALA A 2 -16.52 6.93 2.67
N LYS A 3 -15.89 6.96 1.49
CA LYS A 3 -15.97 5.84 0.54
C LYS A 3 -15.21 4.63 1.03
N GLY A 4 -14.24 4.83 1.90
CA GLY A 4 -13.40 3.78 2.42
C GLY A 4 -12.17 4.36 3.05
N GLU A 5 -11.30 3.50 3.56
CA GLU A 5 -10.08 3.91 4.23
C GLU A 5 -8.86 3.43 3.48
N VAL A 6 -7.93 4.35 3.26
CA VAL A 6 -6.68 4.09 2.55
C VAL A 6 -5.52 4.40 3.49
N LEU A 7 -4.57 3.48 3.54
CA LEU A 7 -3.32 3.72 4.25
C LEU A 7 -2.19 3.77 3.23
N ILE A 8 -1.36 4.80 3.33
CA ILE A 8 -0.20 4.97 2.46
C ILE A 8 1.05 4.81 3.33
N ILE A 9 1.91 3.89 2.97
CA ILE A 9 3.18 3.68 3.67
C ILE A 9 4.30 4.01 2.70
N ASP A 10 4.85 5.22 2.84
CA ASP A 10 5.85 5.74 1.92
C ASP A 10 6.61 6.85 2.63
N ASP A 11 7.93 6.85 2.49
CA ASP A 11 8.76 7.86 3.16
C ASP A 11 8.91 9.15 2.35
N ASP A 12 8.25 9.24 1.20
CA ASP A 12 8.24 10.46 0.39
C ASP A 12 7.05 11.35 0.79
N PRO A 13 7.30 12.45 1.52
CA PRO A 13 6.19 13.29 2.00
C PRO A 13 5.43 13.98 0.87
N ASP A 14 6.09 14.28 -0.24
CA ASP A 14 5.43 14.94 -1.35
C ASP A 14 4.44 13.99 -2.04
N LEU A 15 4.85 12.75 -2.23
CA LEU A 15 3.96 11.76 -2.82
C LEU A 15 2.79 11.46 -1.89
N CYS A 16 3.06 11.31 -0.59
CA CYS A 16 2.00 11.08 0.39
C CYS A 16 0.99 12.21 0.39
N ALA A 17 1.47 13.46 0.35
CA ALA A 17 0.58 14.61 0.34
C ALA A 17 -0.27 14.64 -0.93
N ALA A 18 0.33 14.35 -2.07
CA ALA A 18 -0.41 14.36 -3.34
C ALA A 18 -1.47 13.27 -3.38
N MET A 19 -1.11 12.05 -2.97
CA MET A 19 -2.06 10.95 -2.93
C MET A 19 -3.17 11.20 -1.93
N GLN A 20 -2.81 11.72 -0.76
CA GLN A 20 -3.79 12.02 0.28
C GLN A 20 -4.81 13.05 -0.21
N ALA A 21 -4.32 14.15 -0.81
CA ALA A 21 -5.21 15.19 -1.31
C ALA A 21 -6.16 14.65 -2.38
N ALA A 22 -5.62 13.87 -3.32
CA ALA A 22 -6.42 13.32 -4.41
C ALA A 22 -7.50 12.37 -3.88
N LEU A 23 -7.12 11.48 -2.97
CA LEU A 23 -8.06 10.50 -2.43
C LEU A 23 -9.11 11.15 -1.53
N GLN A 24 -8.69 12.11 -0.71
CA GLN A 24 -9.63 12.82 0.14
C GLN A 24 -10.65 13.61 -0.66
N SER A 25 -10.23 14.18 -1.79
CA SER A 25 -11.16 14.91 -2.65
C SER A 25 -12.23 14.00 -3.26
N GLU A 26 -11.96 12.70 -3.30
CA GLU A 26 -12.91 11.71 -3.80
C GLU A 26 -13.73 11.06 -2.68
N GLY A 27 -13.51 11.47 -1.44
CA GLY A 27 -14.31 10.99 -0.33
C GLY A 27 -13.69 9.90 0.52
N PHE A 28 -12.42 9.58 0.28
CA PHE A 28 -11.72 8.56 1.09
C PHE A 28 -11.16 9.16 2.37
N THR A 29 -11.12 8.34 3.41
CA THR A 29 -10.34 8.65 4.61
C THR A 29 -8.94 8.12 4.39
N VAL A 30 -7.93 8.97 4.54
CA VAL A 30 -6.55 8.61 4.22
C VAL A 30 -5.64 8.82 5.41
N ARG A 31 -4.81 7.83 5.69
CA ARG A 31 -3.75 7.94 6.68
C ARG A 31 -2.43 7.67 5.98
N CYS A 32 -1.38 8.31 6.48
CA CYS A 32 -0.04 8.15 5.90
C CYS A 32 0.94 7.75 7.00
N ALA A 33 1.83 6.83 6.67
CA ALA A 33 2.93 6.43 7.53
C ALA A 33 4.23 6.57 6.76
N ASN A 34 5.25 7.13 7.38
CA ASN A 34 6.54 7.34 6.72
C ASN A 34 7.56 6.27 7.09
N GLN A 35 7.13 5.24 7.78
CA GLN A 35 7.96 4.09 8.15
C GLN A 35 7.11 2.84 8.13
N GLY A 36 7.75 1.70 7.87
CA GLY A 36 7.04 0.43 7.83
C GLY A 36 6.45 0.03 9.17
N SER A 37 7.20 0.22 10.25
CA SER A 37 6.72 -0.14 11.59
C SER A 37 5.51 0.70 12.00
N LEU A 38 5.54 1.98 11.67
CA LEU A 38 4.39 2.86 11.94
C LEU A 38 3.18 2.43 11.12
N GLY A 39 3.41 2.08 9.86
CA GLY A 39 2.34 1.62 8.99
C GLY A 39 1.66 0.37 9.54
N LEU A 40 2.46 -0.59 10.00
CA LEU A 40 1.91 -1.82 10.58
C LEU A 40 1.10 -1.52 11.85
N LYS A 41 1.61 -0.62 12.68
CA LYS A 41 0.90 -0.22 13.89
C LYS A 41 -0.45 0.40 13.53
N MET A 42 -0.47 1.28 12.54
CA MET A 42 -1.70 1.94 12.11
C MET A 42 -2.70 0.94 11.53
N MET A 43 -2.22 -0.08 10.80
CA MET A 43 -3.08 -1.13 10.28
C MET A 43 -3.75 -1.92 11.42
N ARG A 44 -2.98 -2.20 12.47
CA ARG A 44 -3.51 -2.96 13.61
C ARG A 44 -4.47 -2.16 14.45
N GLU A 45 -4.28 -0.85 14.52
CA GLU A 45 -5.20 0.03 15.22
C GLU A 45 -6.53 0.13 14.48
N ARG A 46 -6.48 0.17 13.16
CA ARG A 46 -7.67 0.28 12.34
C ARG A 46 -7.36 -0.26 10.95
N ARG A 47 -7.95 -1.37 10.62
CA ARG A 47 -7.67 -2.05 9.34
C ARG A 47 -8.18 -1.22 8.17
N PRO A 48 -7.32 -0.85 7.23
CA PRO A 48 -7.74 -0.10 6.05
C PRO A 48 -8.38 -1.02 5.01
N ASP A 49 -9.04 -0.41 4.04
CA ASP A 49 -9.60 -1.15 2.91
C ASP A 49 -8.55 -1.48 1.86
N VAL A 50 -7.50 -0.66 1.78
CA VAL A 50 -6.38 -0.90 0.87
C VAL A 50 -5.15 -0.18 1.41
N VAL A 51 -3.97 -0.77 1.16
CA VAL A 51 -2.68 -0.21 1.53
C VAL A 51 -1.87 0.03 0.27
N PHE A 52 -1.36 1.25 0.11
CA PHE A 52 -0.35 1.56 -0.90
C PHE A 52 1.00 1.57 -0.20
N LEU A 53 1.84 0.61 -0.55
CA LEU A 53 3.10 0.37 0.15
C LEU A 53 4.27 0.61 -0.77
N ASP A 54 5.14 1.54 -0.40
CA ASP A 54 6.40 1.75 -1.12
C ASP A 54 7.31 0.56 -0.83
N ILE A 55 7.82 -0.06 -1.89
CA ILE A 55 8.64 -1.24 -1.73
C ILE A 55 10.05 -0.88 -1.27
N ILE A 56 10.52 0.31 -1.64
CA ILE A 56 11.84 0.80 -1.23
C ILE A 56 11.68 2.09 -0.47
N MET A 57 11.90 2.03 0.84
CA MET A 57 11.89 3.19 1.70
C MET A 57 13.33 3.50 2.12
N ARG A 58 13.55 3.79 3.39
CA ARG A 58 14.89 4.10 3.91
C ARG A 58 15.85 2.94 3.71
N MET A 59 15.35 1.74 3.88
CA MET A 59 16.10 0.52 3.64
C MET A 59 15.44 -0.20 2.47
N PRO A 60 16.22 -0.73 1.52
CA PRO A 60 15.63 -1.39 0.36
C PRO A 60 14.71 -2.58 0.70
N THR A 61 14.89 -3.17 1.88
CA THR A 61 14.11 -4.33 2.29
C THR A 61 12.93 -4.00 3.18
N GLU A 62 12.75 -2.72 3.54
CA GLU A 62 11.69 -2.35 4.49
C GLU A 62 10.30 -2.67 3.96
N GLY A 63 10.04 -2.36 2.68
CA GLY A 63 8.75 -2.68 2.08
C GLY A 63 8.49 -4.17 2.01
N VAL A 64 9.53 -4.95 1.72
CA VAL A 64 9.42 -6.41 1.70
C VAL A 64 9.08 -6.93 3.09
N TRP A 65 9.76 -6.40 4.11
CA TRP A 65 9.49 -6.79 5.49
C TRP A 65 8.05 -6.49 5.90
N VAL A 66 7.55 -5.31 5.57
CA VAL A 66 6.14 -4.95 5.87
C VAL A 66 5.20 -5.93 5.19
N SER A 67 5.46 -6.25 3.93
CA SER A 67 4.64 -7.19 3.19
C SER A 67 4.60 -8.56 3.88
N GLU A 68 5.74 -9.03 4.37
CA GLU A 68 5.81 -10.31 5.08
C GLU A 68 5.04 -10.27 6.40
N GLU A 69 5.15 -9.17 7.13
CA GLU A 69 4.43 -9.01 8.40
C GLU A 69 2.92 -9.02 8.17
N ILE A 70 2.47 -8.39 7.09
CA ILE A 70 1.05 -8.40 6.74
C ILE A 70 0.61 -9.81 6.39
N ALA A 71 1.41 -10.53 5.60
CA ALA A 71 1.07 -11.89 5.18
C ALA A 71 0.99 -12.85 6.35
N ASN A 72 1.80 -12.62 7.38
CA ASN A 72 1.87 -13.50 8.54
C ASN A 72 0.86 -13.15 9.63
N ASP A 73 0.15 -12.04 9.50
CA ASP A 73 -0.83 -11.61 10.48
C ASP A 73 -2.23 -12.02 10.02
N PRO A 74 -2.91 -12.92 10.73
CA PRO A 74 -4.23 -13.39 10.30
C PRO A 74 -5.27 -12.28 10.16
N GLU A 75 -5.09 -11.18 10.89
CA GLU A 75 -6.03 -10.06 10.81
C GLU A 75 -5.72 -9.11 9.67
N LEU A 76 -4.49 -9.12 9.15
CA LEU A 76 -4.06 -8.18 8.13
C LEU A 76 -3.91 -8.80 6.74
N ARG A 77 -3.70 -10.11 6.66
CA ARG A 77 -3.36 -10.74 5.39
C ARG A 77 -4.45 -10.64 4.32
N SER A 78 -5.68 -10.32 4.71
CA SER A 78 -6.77 -10.15 3.76
C SER A 78 -6.88 -8.73 3.23
N VAL A 79 -6.11 -7.79 3.79
CA VAL A 79 -6.11 -6.41 3.32
C VAL A 79 -5.39 -6.34 1.99
N PRO A 80 -6.01 -5.77 0.94
CA PRO A 80 -5.32 -5.61 -0.34
C PRO A 80 -4.11 -4.71 -0.21
N VAL A 81 -2.98 -5.17 -0.75
CA VAL A 81 -1.73 -4.42 -0.74
C VAL A 81 -1.34 -4.09 -2.17
N VAL A 82 -1.19 -2.81 -2.46
CA VAL A 82 -0.73 -2.33 -3.76
C VAL A 82 0.69 -1.81 -3.56
N MET A 83 1.66 -2.46 -4.17
CA MET A 83 3.06 -2.07 -4.05
C MET A 83 3.41 -0.99 -5.04
N LEU A 84 4.04 0.06 -4.55
CA LEU A 84 4.56 1.14 -5.37
C LEU A 84 6.07 0.94 -5.49
N THR A 85 6.58 0.97 -6.70
CA THR A 85 8.00 0.74 -6.92
C THR A 85 8.60 1.79 -7.85
N SER A 86 9.79 2.29 -7.48
CA SER A 86 10.57 3.13 -8.36
C SER A 86 11.66 2.33 -9.07
N ILE A 87 11.63 1.02 -8.93
CA ILE A 87 12.61 0.14 -9.54
C ILE A 87 12.39 0.12 -11.04
N VAL A 88 13.44 0.47 -11.77
CA VAL A 88 13.40 0.43 -13.23
C VAL A 88 14.48 -0.54 -13.67
N GLY A 89 14.08 -1.56 -14.43
CA GLY A 89 15.02 -2.54 -14.93
C GLY A 89 15.50 -3.47 -13.85
N SER A 90 16.71 -3.99 -14.02
CA SER A 90 17.26 -5.04 -13.18
C SER A 90 18.11 -4.55 -12.03
N GLU A 91 18.23 -3.24 -11.83
CA GLU A 91 19.15 -2.69 -10.83
C GLU A 91 18.89 -3.22 -9.43
N PHE A 92 17.65 -3.40 -9.08
CA PHE A 92 17.27 -3.84 -7.74
C PHE A 92 16.79 -5.29 -7.69
N ALA A 93 16.91 -6.01 -8.79
CA ALA A 93 16.41 -7.37 -8.84
C ALA A 93 17.05 -8.26 -7.77
N GLY A 94 18.33 -8.03 -7.46
CA GLY A 94 19.04 -8.81 -6.45
C GLY A 94 18.68 -8.47 -5.01
N HIS A 95 17.91 -7.42 -4.81
CA HIS A 95 17.51 -6.99 -3.47
C HIS A 95 16.21 -7.66 -3.00
N PHE A 96 15.54 -8.38 -3.88
CA PHE A 96 14.28 -9.01 -3.53
C PHE A 96 14.47 -10.51 -3.39
N PRO A 97 13.79 -11.13 -2.43
CA PRO A 97 13.85 -12.59 -2.35
C PRO A 97 13.20 -13.18 -3.60
N THR A 98 13.95 -14.03 -4.30
CA THR A 98 13.46 -14.63 -5.54
C THR A 98 12.81 -15.98 -5.29
N ASP A 99 13.00 -16.53 -4.10
CA ASP A 99 12.52 -17.86 -3.74
C ASP A 99 11.15 -17.82 -3.06
N ARG A 100 10.59 -16.63 -2.83
CA ARG A 100 9.24 -16.53 -2.26
C ARG A 100 8.56 -15.28 -2.79
N PRO A 101 7.25 -15.37 -3.04
CA PRO A 101 6.50 -14.24 -3.59
C PRO A 101 6.29 -13.16 -2.54
N LEU A 102 6.21 -11.92 -3.00
CA LEU A 102 5.81 -10.82 -2.16
C LEU A 102 4.29 -10.87 -1.96
N HIS A 103 3.85 -10.50 -0.76
CA HIS A 103 2.42 -10.41 -0.47
C HIS A 103 1.89 -9.09 -1.02
N ALA A 104 1.44 -9.12 -2.25
CA ALA A 104 0.90 -7.93 -2.91
C ALA A 104 -0.17 -8.33 -3.90
N HIS A 105 -1.22 -7.51 -3.98
CA HIS A 105 -2.31 -7.72 -4.93
C HIS A 105 -2.02 -7.08 -6.27
N LYS A 106 -1.17 -6.05 -6.26
CA LYS A 106 -0.85 -5.32 -7.46
C LYS A 106 0.47 -4.58 -7.29
N PHE A 107 1.18 -4.40 -8.40
CA PHE A 107 2.42 -3.64 -8.44
C PHE A 107 2.24 -2.47 -9.39
N LEU A 108 2.67 -1.28 -8.98
CA LEU A 108 2.62 -0.08 -9.80
C LEU A 108 3.99 0.57 -9.82
N ASP A 109 4.42 1.00 -11.01
CA ASP A 109 5.67 1.73 -11.17
C ASP A 109 5.47 3.22 -10.88
N LYS A 110 6.40 3.81 -10.16
CA LYS A 110 6.41 5.27 -9.97
C LYS A 110 6.99 5.95 -11.20
N PRO A 111 6.51 7.13 -11.56
CA PRO A 111 5.42 7.89 -10.94
C PRO A 111 4.06 7.30 -11.33
N VAL A 112 3.17 7.20 -10.35
CA VAL A 112 1.84 6.64 -10.60
C VAL A 112 0.85 7.78 -10.80
N PRO A 113 0.07 7.75 -11.89
CA PRO A 113 -0.94 8.78 -12.08
C PRO A 113 -1.97 8.74 -10.96
N LEU A 114 -2.35 9.92 -10.44
CA LEU A 114 -3.27 9.99 -9.31
C LEU A 114 -4.64 9.41 -9.65
N ASN A 115 -5.09 9.55 -10.90
CA ASN A 115 -6.37 8.97 -11.30
C ASN A 115 -6.34 7.44 -11.23
N GLN A 116 -5.19 6.82 -11.47
CA GLN A 116 -5.05 5.38 -11.34
C GLN A 116 -5.11 4.96 -9.87
N ILE A 117 -4.50 5.75 -8.99
CA ILE A 117 -4.57 5.52 -7.55
C ILE A 117 -6.03 5.56 -7.08
N ILE A 118 -6.78 6.55 -7.53
CA ILE A 118 -8.20 6.70 -7.17
C ILE A 118 -9.01 5.50 -7.67
N GLU A 119 -8.76 5.07 -8.90
CA GLU A 119 -9.45 3.92 -9.48
C GLU A 119 -9.21 2.65 -8.66
N ILE A 120 -7.96 2.41 -8.29
CA ILE A 120 -7.59 1.23 -7.53
C ILE A 120 -8.22 1.27 -6.14
N ALA A 121 -8.15 2.41 -5.48
CA ALA A 121 -8.76 2.57 -4.16
C ALA A 121 -10.26 2.35 -4.22
N SER A 122 -10.90 2.87 -5.25
CA SER A 122 -12.35 2.69 -5.43
C SER A 122 -12.70 1.23 -5.65
N HIS A 123 -11.88 0.53 -6.42
CA HIS A 123 -12.13 -0.88 -6.69
C HIS A 123 -12.11 -1.70 -5.40
N PHE A 124 -11.08 -1.53 -4.57
CA PHE A 124 -10.95 -2.33 -3.36
C PHE A 124 -11.89 -1.87 -2.25
N ALA A 125 -12.11 -0.58 -2.11
CA ALA A 125 -12.93 -0.06 -1.02
C ALA A 125 -14.43 -0.27 -1.26
N CYS A 126 -14.85 -0.34 -2.52
CA CYS A 126 -16.27 -0.48 -2.85
C CYS A 126 -16.73 -1.93 -2.94
N GLN A 127 -15.83 -2.90 -2.77
CA GLN A 127 -16.24 -4.29 -2.81
C GLN A 127 -16.76 -4.72 -1.44
N PRO A 128 -17.99 -5.22 -1.36
CA PRO A 128 -18.49 -5.73 -0.08
C PRO A 128 -17.77 -7.01 0.32
N ALA A 129 -17.69 -7.25 1.62
CA ALA A 129 -17.00 -8.43 2.14
C ALA A 129 -17.55 -9.73 1.54
N SER A 130 -18.83 -9.77 1.27
CA SER A 130 -19.46 -10.96 0.71
C SER A 130 -18.96 -11.31 -0.68
N SER A 131 -18.37 -10.38 -1.39
CA SER A 131 -17.86 -10.64 -2.74
C SER A 131 -16.56 -11.44 -2.72
N TYR A 132 -15.99 -11.67 -1.55
CA TYR A 132 -14.74 -12.44 -1.42
C TYR A 132 -14.99 -13.90 -1.05
N ASN A 133 -16.19 -14.27 -0.90
CA ASN A 133 -16.55 -15.64 -0.51
C ASN A 133 -16.58 -16.58 -1.70
#